data_d8dde21afb8ed0208d56f7c92a5d245f
#
_entry.id   d8dde21afb8ed0208d56f7c92a5d245f
#
_cell.length_a   1.000
_cell.length_b   1.000
_cell.length_c   1.000
_cell.angle_alpha   90.00
_cell.angle_beta   90.00
_cell.angle_gamma   90.00
#
_symmetry.space_group_name_H-M   'P 1'
#
loop_
_entity.id
_entity.type
_entity.pdbx_description
1 polymer ?
#
loop_
_entity_poly.entity_id
_entity_poly.type
_entity_poly.pdbx_seq_one_letter_code
_entity_poly.pdbx_strand_id
1 'polypeptide(L)'
;MLFGKRERAIKRVLIAEDEPLVAFDNEHSLRDAGYMVVATVDSVPAAVARIAGGRIDLVLSDVNLSDGGDGRDVARAAKAHGVPLLFVTGACPADARALAIGCLLKPYGPRDLLAAIEAVEATLAGRAPRRRPRGLMLFDGD
;
A
#
# COMPACT_ATOMS: atom_id res chain seq x y z
N MET A 1 -11.14 5.64 27.49
CA MET A 1 -10.59 5.98 26.91
C MET A 1 -9.57 5.96 26.72
N LEU A 2 -9.27 5.59 26.35
CA LEU A 2 -8.25 5.65 26.36
C LEU A 2 -7.57 6.60 25.92
N PHE A 3 -7.01 6.96 26.41
CA PHE A 3 -6.37 8.11 26.19
C PHE A 3 -5.30 7.96 25.21
N GLY A 4 -5.24 8.78 24.18
CA GLY A 4 -4.17 8.90 23.30
C GLY A 4 -3.96 7.81 22.29
N LYS A 5 -4.57 6.68 22.43
CA LYS A 5 -4.39 5.66 21.45
C LYS A 5 -5.48 5.77 20.40
N ARG A 6 -5.06 6.21 19.21
CA ARG A 6 -5.98 6.37 18.11
C ARG A 6 -6.20 5.02 17.45
N GLU A 7 -7.45 4.67 17.20
CA GLU A 7 -7.76 3.45 16.49
C GLU A 7 -7.35 3.58 15.04
N ARG A 8 -6.73 2.54 14.51
CA ARG A 8 -6.31 2.55 13.11
C ARG A 8 -7.49 2.40 12.19
N ALA A 9 -7.55 3.24 11.15
CA ALA A 9 -8.51 3.09 10.08
C ALA A 9 -8.05 2.01 9.10
N ILE A 10 -6.73 1.91 8.89
CA ILE A 10 -6.16 0.87 8.03
C ILE A 10 -5.84 -0.33 8.91
N LYS A 11 -6.52 -1.43 8.66
CA LYS A 11 -6.32 -2.68 9.40
C LYS A 11 -6.03 -3.84 8.47
N ARG A 12 -6.68 -3.89 7.33
CA ARG A 12 -6.63 -5.02 6.40
C ARG A 12 -5.90 -4.60 5.13
N VAL A 13 -4.78 -5.25 4.88
CA VAL A 13 -3.86 -4.87 3.79
C VAL A 13 -3.70 -6.02 2.82
N LEU A 14 -3.81 -5.70 1.53
CA LEU A 14 -3.48 -6.63 0.44
C LEU A 14 -2.09 -6.27 -0.09
N ILE A 15 -1.22 -7.26 -0.23
CA ILE A 15 0.11 -7.08 -0.81
C ILE A 15 0.13 -7.70 -2.20
N ALA A 16 0.57 -6.92 -3.20
CA ALA A 16 0.80 -7.41 -4.56
C ALA A 16 2.27 -7.18 -4.89
N GLU A 17 3.05 -8.27 -4.91
CA GLU A 17 4.49 -8.20 -5.04
C GLU A 17 4.99 -9.54 -5.60
N ASP A 18 5.78 -9.50 -6.68
CA ASP A 18 6.25 -10.73 -7.29
C ASP A 18 7.66 -11.14 -6.86
N GLU A 19 8.37 -10.31 -6.12
CA GLU A 19 9.67 -10.67 -5.56
C GLU A 19 9.45 -11.38 -4.22
N PRO A 20 9.72 -12.70 -4.13
CA PRO A 20 9.35 -13.46 -2.93
C PRO A 20 9.93 -12.93 -1.63
N LEU A 21 11.18 -12.46 -1.65
CA LEU A 21 11.80 -11.97 -0.43
C LEU A 21 11.18 -10.65 0.03
N VAL A 22 10.87 -9.76 -0.91
CA VAL A 22 10.22 -8.49 -0.59
C VAL A 22 8.81 -8.75 -0.08
N ALA A 23 8.08 -9.64 -0.73
CA ALA A 23 6.73 -10.02 -0.30
C ALA A 23 6.74 -10.58 1.11
N PHE A 24 7.68 -11.48 1.39
CA PHE A 24 7.80 -12.10 2.71
C PHE A 24 8.12 -11.04 3.78
N ASP A 25 9.10 -10.18 3.50
CA ASP A 25 9.50 -9.15 4.45
C ASP A 25 8.37 -8.17 4.75
N ASN A 26 7.64 -7.77 3.73
CA ASN A 26 6.52 -6.84 3.91
C ASN A 26 5.42 -7.50 4.73
N GLU A 27 5.08 -8.74 4.41
CA GLU A 27 4.05 -9.46 5.14
C GLU A 27 4.43 -9.61 6.61
N HIS A 28 5.68 -9.98 6.87
CA HIS A 28 6.17 -10.15 8.23
C HIS A 28 6.13 -8.82 9.01
N SER A 29 6.62 -7.75 8.39
CA SER A 29 6.65 -6.43 9.04
C SER A 29 5.26 -5.95 9.39
N LEU A 30 4.30 -6.14 8.48
CA LEU A 30 2.93 -5.70 8.71
C LEU A 30 2.26 -6.51 9.81
N ARG A 31 2.40 -7.82 9.79
CA ARG A 31 1.81 -8.68 10.82
C ARG A 31 2.41 -8.39 12.19
N ASP A 32 3.71 -8.20 12.23
CA ASP A 32 4.41 -7.89 13.48
C ASP A 32 3.92 -6.57 14.08
N ALA A 33 3.51 -5.63 13.24
CA ALA A 33 3.00 -4.34 13.68
C ALA A 33 1.50 -4.35 13.97
N GLY A 34 0.84 -5.50 13.79
CA GLY A 34 -0.58 -5.63 14.14
C GLY A 34 -1.55 -5.47 12.98
N TYR A 35 -1.06 -5.31 11.76
CA TYR A 35 -1.95 -5.28 10.59
C TYR A 35 -2.37 -6.69 10.21
N MET A 36 -3.55 -6.81 9.62
CA MET A 36 -3.99 -8.07 9.03
C MET A 36 -3.62 -8.06 7.55
N VAL A 37 -2.77 -8.99 7.13
CA VAL A 37 -2.47 -9.17 5.71
C VAL A 37 -3.49 -10.15 5.16
N VAL A 38 -4.42 -9.65 4.35
CA VAL A 38 -5.52 -10.48 3.86
C VAL A 38 -5.05 -11.47 2.81
N ALA A 39 -4.03 -11.09 2.05
CA ALA A 39 -3.38 -11.98 1.09
C ALA A 39 -2.10 -11.32 0.61
N THR A 40 -1.18 -12.16 0.13
CA THR A 40 0.01 -11.71 -0.59
C THR A 40 -0.04 -12.41 -1.94
N VAL A 41 -0.18 -11.62 -3.00
CA VAL A 41 -0.35 -12.14 -4.35
C VAL A 41 0.76 -11.61 -5.24
N ASP A 42 1.00 -12.24 -6.39
CA ASP A 42 2.11 -11.88 -7.26
C ASP A 42 1.67 -11.45 -8.65
N SER A 43 0.37 -11.44 -8.93
CA SER A 43 -0.12 -11.15 -10.28
C SER A 43 -1.29 -10.18 -10.26
N VAL A 44 -1.50 -9.50 -11.38
CA VAL A 44 -2.63 -8.59 -11.53
C VAL A 44 -3.96 -9.33 -11.37
N PRO A 45 -4.21 -10.47 -12.04
CA PRO A 45 -5.50 -11.14 -11.87
C PRO A 45 -5.80 -11.53 -10.44
N ALA A 46 -4.79 -12.03 -9.70
CA ALA A 46 -5.00 -12.42 -8.31
C ALA A 46 -5.31 -11.20 -7.43
N ALA A 47 -4.61 -10.09 -7.66
CA ALA A 47 -4.87 -8.86 -6.91
C ALA A 47 -6.26 -8.32 -7.19
N VAL A 48 -6.65 -8.26 -8.48
CA VAL A 48 -7.96 -7.74 -8.87
C VAL A 48 -9.08 -8.58 -8.26
N ALA A 49 -8.92 -9.91 -8.26
CA ALA A 49 -9.93 -10.80 -7.66
C ALA A 49 -10.09 -10.54 -6.17
N ARG A 50 -8.98 -10.32 -5.45
CA ARG A 50 -9.07 -10.04 -4.01
C ARG A 50 -9.71 -8.69 -3.73
N ILE A 51 -9.41 -7.68 -4.55
CA ILE A 51 -10.01 -6.35 -4.40
C ILE A 51 -11.52 -6.45 -4.61
N ALA A 52 -11.95 -7.18 -5.63
CA ALA A 52 -13.37 -7.36 -5.93
C ALA A 52 -14.11 -8.06 -4.78
N GLY A 53 -13.40 -8.92 -4.03
CA GLY A 53 -13.99 -9.60 -2.88
C GLY A 53 -14.26 -8.69 -1.68
N GLY A 54 -13.70 -7.49 -1.67
CA GLY A 54 -13.96 -6.50 -0.63
C GLY A 54 -13.16 -6.71 0.65
N ARG A 55 -13.38 -5.81 1.61
CA ARG A 55 -12.80 -5.89 2.95
C ARG A 55 -11.29 -5.66 2.96
N ILE A 56 -10.83 -4.71 2.15
CA ILE A 56 -9.45 -4.30 2.11
C ILE A 56 -9.41 -2.79 2.38
N ASP A 57 -8.53 -2.39 3.29
CA ASP A 57 -8.38 -0.98 3.66
C ASP A 57 -7.27 -0.29 2.89
N LEU A 58 -6.27 -1.06 2.45
CA LEU A 58 -5.13 -0.53 1.72
C LEU A 58 -4.53 -1.62 0.85
N VAL A 59 -4.14 -1.26 -0.37
CA VAL A 59 -3.35 -2.15 -1.23
C VAL A 59 -1.94 -1.60 -1.29
N LEU A 60 -0.96 -2.47 -1.05
CA LEU A 60 0.46 -2.18 -1.33
C LEU A 60 0.80 -2.95 -2.60
N SER A 61 1.19 -2.25 -3.66
CA SER A 61 1.44 -2.92 -4.93
C SER A 61 2.72 -2.45 -5.59
N ASP A 62 3.52 -3.41 -6.06
CA ASP A 62 4.58 -3.09 -6.99
C ASP A 62 3.94 -2.71 -8.34
N VAL A 63 4.69 -2.01 -9.15
CA VAL A 63 4.29 -1.67 -10.51
C VAL A 63 4.55 -2.85 -11.45
N ASN A 64 5.64 -3.60 -11.20
CA ASN A 64 5.99 -4.74 -12.04
C ASN A 64 5.58 -6.03 -11.34
N LEU A 65 4.65 -6.75 -11.94
CA LEU A 65 4.13 -8.00 -11.37
C LEU A 65 4.38 -9.16 -12.33
N SER A 66 4.05 -10.37 -11.90
CA SER A 66 4.33 -11.59 -12.66
C SER A 66 3.69 -11.57 -14.03
N ASP A 67 4.32 -12.27 -14.97
CA ASP A 67 3.82 -12.44 -16.36
C ASP A 67 3.63 -11.12 -17.09
N GLY A 68 4.52 -10.18 -16.83
CA GLY A 68 4.44 -8.86 -17.48
C GLY A 68 3.29 -8.01 -16.98
N GLY A 69 2.70 -8.36 -15.84
CA GLY A 69 1.58 -7.62 -15.29
C GLY A 69 1.98 -6.22 -14.83
N ASP A 70 1.08 -5.27 -15.05
CA ASP A 70 1.30 -3.88 -14.71
C ASP A 70 0.49 -3.52 -13.47
N GLY A 71 1.20 -3.14 -12.40
CA GLY A 71 0.55 -2.74 -11.15
C GLY A 71 -0.39 -1.56 -11.28
N ARG A 72 -0.28 -0.79 -12.37
CA ARG A 72 -1.26 0.28 -12.64
C ARG A 72 -2.66 -0.29 -12.85
N ASP A 73 -2.78 -1.52 -13.37
CA ASP A 73 -4.09 -2.17 -13.49
C ASP A 73 -4.64 -2.56 -12.13
N VAL A 74 -3.78 -2.94 -11.19
CA VAL A 74 -4.20 -3.16 -9.81
C VAL A 74 -4.72 -1.86 -9.21
N ALA A 75 -4.00 -0.76 -9.46
CA ALA A 75 -4.41 0.55 -8.95
C ALA A 75 -5.75 0.99 -9.50
N ARG A 76 -6.02 0.73 -10.79
CA ARG A 76 -7.32 1.05 -11.38
C ARG A 76 -8.44 0.26 -10.73
N ALA A 77 -8.20 -1.02 -10.46
CA ALA A 77 -9.19 -1.86 -9.78
C ALA A 77 -9.45 -1.37 -8.37
N ALA A 78 -8.39 -1.02 -7.64
CA ALA A 78 -8.53 -0.51 -6.28
C ALA A 78 -9.34 0.78 -6.28
N LYS A 79 -9.03 1.69 -7.20
CA LYS A 79 -9.75 2.95 -7.32
C LYS A 79 -11.22 2.74 -7.63
N ALA A 80 -11.53 1.80 -8.53
CA ALA A 80 -12.90 1.49 -8.87
C ALA A 80 -13.70 0.97 -7.68
N HIS A 81 -13.04 0.37 -6.71
CA HIS A 81 -13.68 -0.15 -5.50
C HIS A 81 -13.50 0.77 -4.29
N GLY A 82 -12.95 1.96 -4.50
CA GLY A 82 -12.78 2.92 -3.41
C GLY A 82 -11.70 2.56 -2.40
N VAL A 83 -10.74 1.73 -2.79
CA VAL A 83 -9.66 1.30 -1.90
C VAL A 83 -8.40 2.09 -2.23
N PRO A 84 -7.77 2.74 -1.23
CA PRO A 84 -6.51 3.43 -1.48
C PRO A 84 -5.40 2.44 -1.80
N LEU A 85 -4.47 2.86 -2.64
CA LEU A 85 -3.34 2.05 -3.04
C LEU A 85 -2.06 2.86 -2.93
N LEU A 86 -1.05 2.27 -2.31
CA LEU A 86 0.29 2.81 -2.25
C LEU A 86 1.19 1.94 -3.12
N PHE A 87 1.85 2.54 -4.11
CA PHE A 87 2.85 1.82 -4.87
C PHE A 87 4.11 1.64 -4.03
N VAL A 88 4.72 0.46 -4.11
CA VAL A 88 6.04 0.18 -3.54
C VAL A 88 6.90 -0.32 -4.69
N THR A 89 7.81 0.50 -5.18
CA THR A 89 8.45 0.25 -6.47
C THR A 89 9.84 0.88 -6.53
N GLY A 90 10.68 0.38 -7.45
CA GLY A 90 11.99 0.99 -7.71
C GLY A 90 11.89 2.30 -8.47
N ALA A 91 10.80 2.50 -9.20
CA ALA A 91 10.58 3.74 -9.94
C ALA A 91 9.09 4.06 -9.97
N CYS A 92 8.75 5.23 -9.47
CA CYS A 92 7.36 5.68 -9.42
C CYS A 92 6.91 6.02 -10.84
N PRO A 93 5.78 5.46 -11.31
CA PRO A 93 5.32 5.77 -12.67
C PRO A 93 4.88 7.24 -12.79
N ALA A 94 5.03 7.78 -13.99
CA ALA A 94 4.70 9.19 -14.23
C ALA A 94 3.24 9.52 -13.96
N ASP A 95 2.34 8.55 -14.17
CA ASP A 95 0.91 8.74 -13.95
C ASP A 95 0.44 8.28 -12.57
N ALA A 96 1.36 8.03 -11.63
CA ALA A 96 1.02 7.50 -10.31
C ALA A 96 0.04 8.37 -9.55
N ARG A 97 0.15 9.71 -9.69
CA ARG A 97 -0.72 10.64 -8.98
C ARG A 97 -2.20 10.42 -9.31
N ALA A 98 -2.50 10.00 -10.54
CA ALA A 98 -3.87 9.75 -10.93
C ALA A 98 -4.40 8.41 -10.44
N LEU A 99 -3.50 7.51 -10.02
CA LEU A 99 -3.84 6.12 -9.76
C LEU A 99 -3.70 5.70 -8.31
N ALA A 100 -2.86 6.40 -7.53
CA ALA A 100 -2.48 5.95 -6.20
C ALA A 100 -2.46 7.12 -5.23
N ILE A 101 -2.45 6.80 -3.94
CA ILE A 101 -2.32 7.84 -2.92
C ILE A 101 -0.85 8.25 -2.73
N GLY A 102 0.07 7.41 -3.14
CA GLY A 102 1.49 7.72 -3.02
C GLY A 102 2.36 6.61 -3.57
N CYS A 103 3.65 6.80 -3.38
CA CYS A 103 4.68 5.90 -3.90
C CYS A 103 5.81 5.82 -2.89
N LEU A 104 6.17 4.62 -2.47
CA LEU A 104 7.34 4.40 -1.61
C LEU A 104 8.42 3.73 -2.44
N LEU A 105 9.58 4.37 -2.54
CA LEU A 105 10.66 3.88 -3.39
C LEU A 105 11.46 2.78 -2.70
N LYS A 106 11.75 1.72 -3.46
CA LYS A 106 12.67 0.67 -3.04
C LYS A 106 14.11 1.14 -3.20
N PRO A 107 15.05 0.72 -2.39
CA PRO A 107 14.86 -0.13 -1.22
C PRO A 107 14.38 0.69 -0.02
N TYR A 108 13.65 0.04 0.87
CA TYR A 108 13.19 0.65 2.10
C TYR A 108 13.29 -0.39 3.22
N GLY A 109 13.39 0.09 4.46
CA GLY A 109 13.39 -0.80 5.61
C GLY A 109 12.00 -0.95 6.21
N PRO A 110 11.85 -1.85 7.19
CA PRO A 110 10.55 -2.07 7.85
C PRO A 110 9.98 -0.81 8.48
N ARG A 111 10.82 -0.01 9.11
CA ARG A 111 10.37 1.24 9.74
C ARG A 111 9.80 2.21 8.72
N ASP A 112 10.42 2.29 7.56
CA ASP A 112 9.96 3.20 6.53
C ASP A 112 8.65 2.73 5.93
N LEU A 113 8.47 1.42 5.76
CA LEU A 113 7.21 0.88 5.29
C LEU A 113 6.07 1.21 6.26
N LEU A 114 6.29 0.96 7.56
CA LEU A 114 5.26 1.23 8.56
C LEU A 114 4.97 2.73 8.67
N ALA A 115 6.01 3.56 8.61
CA ALA A 115 5.82 5.02 8.64
C ALA A 115 5.06 5.50 7.40
N ALA A 116 5.31 4.87 6.24
CA ALA A 116 4.59 5.22 5.01
C ALA A 116 3.10 4.91 5.15
N ILE A 117 2.75 3.76 5.72
CA ILE A 117 1.36 3.39 5.91
C ILE A 117 0.68 4.34 6.90
N GLU A 118 1.37 4.71 7.98
CA GLU A 118 0.83 5.68 8.93
C GLU A 118 0.63 7.05 8.28
N ALA A 119 1.54 7.45 7.39
CA ALA A 119 1.40 8.70 6.66
C ALA A 119 0.21 8.67 5.71
N VAL A 120 -0.02 7.53 5.05
CA VAL A 120 -1.20 7.34 4.21
C VAL A 120 -2.46 7.48 5.05
N GLU A 121 -2.50 6.83 6.19
CA GLU A 121 -3.66 6.88 7.08
C GLU A 121 -3.94 8.31 7.54
N ALA A 122 -2.90 9.04 7.93
CA ALA A 122 -3.05 10.44 8.34
C ALA A 122 -3.60 11.28 7.18
N THR A 123 -3.06 11.10 5.99
CA THR A 123 -3.51 11.83 4.81
C THR A 123 -4.98 11.56 4.51
N LEU A 124 -5.40 10.29 4.58
CA LEU A 124 -6.80 9.94 4.37
C LEU A 124 -7.73 10.56 5.41
N ALA A 125 -7.21 10.77 6.62
CA ALA A 125 -7.98 11.38 7.71
C ALA A 125 -7.91 12.90 7.71
N GLY A 126 -7.23 13.49 6.74
CA GLY A 126 -7.09 14.96 6.67
C GLY A 126 -6.10 15.51 7.68
N ARG A 127 -5.20 14.68 8.19
CA ARG A 127 -4.19 15.11 9.16
C ARG A 127 -2.81 15.14 8.50
N ALA A 128 -1.94 15.99 9.03
CA ALA A 128 -0.55 15.98 8.61
C ALA A 128 0.14 14.72 9.15
N PRO A 129 0.94 14.03 8.32
CA PRO A 129 1.68 12.87 8.82
C PRO A 129 2.73 13.30 9.83
N ARG A 130 2.92 12.48 10.86
CA ARG A 130 3.95 12.73 11.89
C ARG A 130 5.34 12.53 11.35
N ARG A 131 5.51 11.54 10.48
CA ARG A 131 6.77 11.20 9.86
C ARG A 131 6.55 10.98 8.39
N ARG A 132 7.51 11.43 7.60
CA ARG A 132 7.56 11.12 6.17
C ARG A 132 8.87 10.44 5.91
N PRO A 133 8.88 9.13 5.67
CA PRO A 133 10.14 8.46 5.37
C PRO A 133 10.73 8.97 4.08
N ARG A 134 12.05 8.90 3.98
CA ARG A 134 12.72 9.21 2.75
C ARG A 134 12.24 8.24 1.69
N GLY A 135 11.99 8.73 0.51
CA GLY A 135 11.49 7.90 -0.58
C GLY A 135 9.98 7.82 -0.67
N LEU A 136 9.25 8.41 0.27
CA LEU A 136 7.80 8.44 0.19
C LEU A 136 7.34 9.72 -0.49
N MET A 137 6.54 9.56 -1.54
CA MET A 137 5.79 10.65 -2.16
C MET A 137 4.34 10.42 -1.87
N LEU A 138 3.66 11.43 -1.34
CA LEU A 138 2.22 11.40 -1.14
C LEU A 138 1.59 12.35 -2.14
N PHE A 139 0.51 11.91 -2.76
CA PHE A 139 -0.21 12.72 -3.72
C PHE A 139 -1.44 13.26 -3.03
N ASP A 140 -1.40 14.55 -2.72
CA ASP A 140 -2.54 15.18 -2.09
C ASP A 140 -3.69 15.15 -3.07
N GLY A 141 -4.84 14.82 -2.59
CA GLY A 141 -5.96 14.53 -3.44
C GLY A 141 -6.57 15.73 -4.12
N ASP A 142 -5.79 16.53 -4.79
CA ASP A 142 -6.39 17.60 -5.55
C ASP A 142 -6.60 17.34 -6.98
#